data_e5e869469d188aff499975326b77fd32
#
_entry.id   e5e869469d188aff499975326b77fd32
#
_cell.length_a   1.000
_cell.length_b   1.000
_cell.length_c   1.000
_cell.angle_alpha   90.00
_cell.angle_beta   90.00
_cell.angle_gamma   90.00
#
_symmetry.space_group_name_H-M   'P 1'
#
loop_
_entity.id
_entity.type
_entity.pdbx_description
1 polymer ?
#
loop_
_entity_poly.entity_id
_entity_poly.type
_entity_poly.pdbx_seq_one_letter_code
_entity_poly.pdbx_strand_id
1 'polypeptide(L)'
;MLPNIELKTLSNSTISTQKIASENELIIISLWATWCVPCKNELDAVSDLYQDWIDETNVIYYAVSIDDSRTSNRIKPMINGKDWDFEILLDQNSDLKRAFGISTVPYTVIVKNQKVVYKHTGYTPGYEEELYLSLIHI
;
A
#
# COMPACT_ATOMS: atom_id res chain seq x y z
N MET A 1 5.39 9.47 12.74
CA MET A 1 4.53 8.45 13.40
C MET A 1 3.44 8.00 12.44
N LEU A 2 3.13 6.72 12.45
CA LEU A 2 2.05 6.20 11.61
C LEU A 2 0.69 6.57 12.20
N PRO A 3 -0.21 7.24 11.44
CA PRO A 3 -1.57 7.51 11.92
C PRO A 3 -2.32 6.22 12.21
N ASN A 4 -3.08 6.18 13.30
CA ASN A 4 -3.89 5.02 13.65
C ASN A 4 -5.29 5.16 13.04
N ILE A 5 -5.52 4.45 11.94
CA ILE A 5 -6.75 4.52 11.16
C ILE A 5 -7.34 3.13 10.99
N GLU A 6 -8.65 3.01 11.08
CA GLU A 6 -9.35 1.76 10.79
C GLU A 6 -9.61 1.65 9.29
N LEU A 7 -9.21 0.51 8.72
CA LEU A 7 -9.38 0.19 7.31
C LEU A 7 -10.26 -1.04 7.17
N LYS A 8 -10.80 -1.26 5.97
CA LYS A 8 -11.60 -2.46 5.68
C LYS A 8 -10.77 -3.45 4.87
N THR A 9 -11.00 -4.73 5.10
CA THR A 9 -10.48 -5.80 4.25
C THR A 9 -11.45 -6.04 3.10
N LEU A 10 -11.04 -6.88 2.13
CA LEU A 10 -11.91 -7.26 1.03
C LEU A 10 -13.14 -8.05 1.49
N SER A 11 -13.04 -8.72 2.64
CA SER A 11 -14.15 -9.44 3.24
C SER A 11 -15.02 -8.58 4.15
N ASN A 12 -14.80 -7.26 4.13
CA ASN A 12 -15.53 -6.26 4.91
C ASN A 12 -15.29 -6.34 6.43
N SER A 13 -14.17 -6.95 6.84
CA SER A 13 -13.69 -6.89 8.22
C SER A 13 -12.93 -5.58 8.44
N THR A 14 -12.78 -5.18 9.69
CA THR A 14 -12.04 -3.96 10.05
C THR A 14 -10.67 -4.32 10.62
N ILE A 15 -9.64 -3.60 10.18
CA ILE A 15 -8.29 -3.73 10.71
C ILE A 15 -7.66 -2.34 10.84
N SER A 16 -6.95 -2.09 11.95
CA SER A 16 -6.30 -0.79 12.15
C SER A 16 -4.86 -0.81 11.65
N THR A 17 -4.37 0.36 11.24
CA THR A 17 -2.96 0.51 10.87
C THR A 17 -2.05 0.21 12.05
N GLN A 18 -2.46 0.55 13.27
CA GLN A 18 -1.68 0.25 14.47
C GLN A 18 -1.50 -1.26 14.66
N LYS A 19 -2.56 -2.06 14.43
CA LYS A 19 -2.47 -3.50 14.56
C LYS A 19 -1.51 -4.08 13.53
N ILE A 20 -1.61 -3.64 12.28
CA ILE A 20 -0.71 -4.08 11.21
C ILE A 20 0.74 -3.81 11.60
N ALA A 21 1.02 -2.58 12.06
CA ALA A 21 2.37 -2.16 12.39
C ALA A 21 2.91 -2.85 13.66
N SER A 22 2.03 -3.22 14.59
CA SER A 22 2.46 -3.92 15.81
C SER A 22 2.79 -5.38 15.56
N GLU A 23 2.19 -5.99 14.56
CA GLU A 23 2.39 -7.41 14.24
C GLU A 23 3.54 -7.65 13.27
N ASN A 24 3.99 -6.62 12.57
CA ASN A 24 5.01 -6.73 11.52
C ASN A 24 6.06 -5.65 11.71
N GLU A 25 7.32 -6.06 11.82
CA GLU A 25 8.43 -5.12 11.99
C GLU A 25 8.58 -4.17 10.82
N LEU A 26 8.38 -4.68 9.60
CA LEU A 26 8.63 -3.94 8.36
C LEU A 26 7.44 -4.07 7.42
N ILE A 27 6.80 -2.94 7.11
CA ILE A 27 5.68 -2.92 6.18
C ILE A 27 5.83 -1.77 5.19
N ILE A 28 5.23 -1.95 4.03
CA ILE A 28 5.04 -0.89 3.04
C ILE A 28 3.53 -0.66 2.94
N ILE A 29 3.12 0.61 2.97
CA ILE A 29 1.74 1.00 2.72
C ILE A 29 1.74 1.86 1.46
N SER A 30 0.99 1.43 0.45
CA SER A 30 0.85 2.16 -0.82
C SER A 30 -0.61 2.53 -1.02
N LEU A 31 -0.91 3.82 -1.09
CA LEU A 31 -2.25 4.30 -1.40
C LEU A 31 -2.43 4.34 -2.92
N TRP A 32 -3.53 3.79 -3.40
CA TRP A 32 -3.83 3.67 -4.83
C TRP A 32 -5.32 3.78 -5.09
N ALA A 33 -5.71 3.78 -6.36
CA ALA A 33 -7.11 3.75 -6.76
C ALA A 33 -7.25 3.03 -8.08
N THR A 34 -8.43 2.45 -8.32
CA THR A 34 -8.71 1.72 -9.57
C THR A 34 -8.65 2.62 -10.80
N TRP A 35 -8.92 3.92 -10.61
CA TRP A 35 -8.89 4.92 -11.69
C TRP A 35 -7.51 5.57 -11.90
N CYS A 36 -6.52 5.14 -11.14
CA CYS A 36 -5.17 5.74 -11.17
C CYS A 36 -4.22 4.86 -11.98
N VAL A 37 -3.87 5.26 -13.20
CA VAL A 37 -2.99 4.48 -14.08
C VAL A 37 -1.57 4.32 -13.48
N PRO A 38 -0.88 5.37 -13.02
CA PRO A 38 0.44 5.18 -12.41
C PRO A 38 0.41 4.26 -11.19
N CYS A 39 -0.68 4.28 -10.41
CA CYS A 39 -0.84 3.39 -9.26
C CYS A 39 -0.81 1.93 -9.69
N LYS A 40 -1.58 1.60 -10.73
CA LYS A 40 -1.67 0.22 -11.23
C LYS A 40 -0.35 -0.23 -11.82
N ASN A 41 0.34 0.66 -12.51
CA ASN A 41 1.67 0.36 -13.06
C ASN A 41 2.67 0.05 -11.95
N GLU A 42 2.64 0.81 -10.87
CA GLU A 42 3.50 0.56 -9.72
C GLU A 42 3.18 -0.79 -9.07
N LEU A 43 1.91 -1.08 -8.85
CA LEU A 43 1.49 -2.33 -8.21
C LEU A 43 1.85 -3.54 -9.08
N ASP A 44 1.73 -3.43 -10.40
CA ASP A 44 2.15 -4.50 -11.31
C ASP A 44 3.67 -4.73 -11.21
N ALA A 45 4.46 -3.65 -11.20
CA ALA A 45 5.92 -3.75 -11.09
C ALA A 45 6.35 -4.34 -9.74
N VAL A 46 5.72 -3.91 -8.64
CA VAL A 46 5.99 -4.44 -7.31
C VAL A 46 5.62 -5.92 -7.23
N SER A 47 4.48 -6.30 -7.81
CA SER A 47 4.04 -7.69 -7.80
C SER A 47 5.06 -8.64 -8.40
N ASP A 48 5.73 -8.21 -9.48
CA ASP A 48 6.76 -9.02 -10.14
C ASP A 48 7.97 -9.27 -9.24
N LEU A 49 8.24 -8.40 -8.27
CA LEU A 49 9.42 -8.45 -7.41
C LEU A 49 9.11 -8.83 -5.96
N TYR A 50 7.83 -8.90 -5.60
CA TYR A 50 7.42 -8.98 -4.21
C TYR A 50 7.94 -10.24 -3.51
N GLN A 51 7.96 -11.38 -4.20
CA GLN A 51 8.46 -12.61 -3.58
C GLN A 51 9.93 -12.48 -3.16
N ASP A 52 10.74 -11.85 -4.01
CA ASP A 52 12.14 -11.61 -3.69
C ASP A 52 12.28 -10.66 -2.48
N TRP A 53 11.43 -9.64 -2.41
CA TRP A 53 11.44 -8.71 -1.29
C TRP A 53 11.08 -9.40 0.03
N ILE A 54 10.10 -10.29 0.01
CA ILE A 54 9.72 -11.09 1.18
C ILE A 54 10.90 -11.96 1.62
N ASP A 55 11.53 -12.66 0.68
CA ASP A 55 12.62 -13.58 0.97
C ASP A 55 13.83 -12.86 1.58
N GLU A 56 14.09 -11.63 1.16
CA GLU A 56 15.25 -10.88 1.61
C GLU A 56 15.00 -10.02 2.85
N THR A 57 13.78 -9.52 3.06
CA THR A 57 13.51 -8.52 4.11
C THR A 57 12.37 -8.89 5.05
N ASN A 58 11.56 -9.90 4.72
CA ASN A 58 10.31 -10.23 5.43
C ASN A 58 9.27 -9.10 5.42
N VAL A 59 9.35 -8.18 4.46
CA VAL A 59 8.41 -7.07 4.35
C VAL A 59 7.01 -7.58 3.98
N ILE A 60 5.99 -6.95 4.55
CA ILE A 60 4.60 -7.15 4.12
C ILE A 60 4.14 -5.88 3.41
N TYR A 61 3.58 -6.04 2.23
CA TYR A 61 3.12 -4.92 1.40
C TYR A 61 1.61 -4.81 1.48
N TYR A 62 1.11 -3.64 1.82
CA TYR A 62 -0.31 -3.33 1.89
C TYR A 62 -0.67 -2.31 0.83
N ALA A 63 -1.47 -2.72 -0.14
CA ALA A 63 -2.02 -1.80 -1.14
C ALA A 63 -3.38 -1.34 -0.63
N VAL A 64 -3.47 -0.07 -0.24
CA VAL A 64 -4.66 0.51 0.38
C VAL A 64 -5.38 1.37 -0.64
N SER A 65 -6.56 0.93 -1.07
CA SER A 65 -7.37 1.67 -2.05
C SER A 65 -8.06 2.86 -1.41
N ILE A 66 -7.98 4.01 -2.09
CA ILE A 66 -8.76 5.20 -1.71
C ILE A 66 -10.06 5.31 -2.52
N ASP A 67 -10.43 4.28 -3.29
CA ASP A 67 -11.72 4.26 -3.99
C ASP A 67 -12.86 4.47 -2.99
N ASP A 68 -13.75 5.41 -3.31
CA ASP A 68 -14.92 5.68 -2.49
C ASP A 68 -16.11 4.81 -2.91
N SER A 69 -17.31 5.11 -2.40
CA SER A 69 -18.51 4.32 -2.67
C SER A 69 -18.87 4.28 -4.17
N ARG A 70 -18.38 5.25 -4.97
CA ARG A 70 -18.66 5.30 -6.41
C ARG A 70 -17.83 4.33 -7.22
N THR A 71 -16.62 4.02 -6.78
CA THR A 71 -15.67 3.21 -7.55
C THR A 71 -15.18 1.97 -6.82
N SER A 72 -15.52 1.80 -5.54
CA SER A 72 -15.05 0.65 -4.74
C SER A 72 -15.49 -0.70 -5.32
N ASN A 73 -16.60 -0.75 -6.04
CA ASN A 73 -17.07 -1.97 -6.69
C ASN A 73 -16.16 -2.42 -7.86
N ARG A 74 -15.21 -1.60 -8.27
CA ARG A 74 -14.24 -1.94 -9.32
C ARG A 74 -13.04 -2.72 -8.80
N ILE A 75 -12.83 -2.73 -7.47
CA ILE A 75 -11.63 -3.30 -6.87
C ILE A 75 -11.54 -4.81 -7.08
N LYS A 76 -12.57 -5.56 -6.65
CA LYS A 76 -12.54 -7.01 -6.76
C LYS A 76 -12.42 -7.52 -8.20
N PRO A 77 -13.21 -7.01 -9.16
CA PRO A 77 -13.02 -7.42 -10.57
C PRO A 77 -11.62 -7.14 -11.09
N MET A 78 -11.02 -6.01 -10.69
CA MET A 78 -9.68 -5.65 -11.14
C MET A 78 -8.63 -6.60 -10.58
N ILE A 79 -8.63 -6.84 -9.26
CA ILE A 79 -7.60 -7.68 -8.65
C ILE A 79 -7.76 -9.15 -9.05
N ASN A 80 -8.97 -9.59 -9.39
CA ASN A 80 -9.19 -10.94 -9.89
C ASN A 80 -8.47 -11.19 -11.23
N GLY A 81 -8.19 -10.14 -12.00
CA GLY A 81 -7.42 -10.22 -13.24
C GLY A 81 -5.92 -10.01 -13.04
N LYS A 82 -5.47 -9.86 -11.80
CA LYS A 82 -4.08 -9.62 -11.46
C LYS A 82 -3.54 -10.77 -10.61
N ASP A 83 -2.25 -11.00 -10.69
CA ASP A 83 -1.56 -12.01 -9.86
C ASP A 83 -0.88 -11.34 -8.65
N TRP A 84 -1.52 -10.33 -8.08
CA TRP A 84 -0.98 -9.60 -6.93
C TRP A 84 -1.07 -10.45 -5.67
N ASP A 85 0.08 -10.71 -5.03
CA ASP A 85 0.18 -11.53 -3.81
C ASP A 85 0.18 -10.71 -2.53
N PHE A 86 0.25 -9.38 -2.63
CA PHE A 86 0.25 -8.52 -1.45
C PHE A 86 -1.17 -8.29 -0.93
N GLU A 87 -1.25 -7.75 0.29
CA GLU A 87 -2.53 -7.51 0.96
C GLU A 87 -3.24 -6.30 0.38
N ILE A 88 -4.55 -6.40 0.21
CA ILE A 88 -5.40 -5.31 -0.28
C ILE A 88 -6.29 -4.83 0.87
N LEU A 89 -6.24 -3.55 1.18
CA LEU A 89 -7.10 -2.91 2.18
C LEU A 89 -7.84 -1.73 1.54
N LEU A 90 -8.89 -1.28 2.21
CA LEU A 90 -9.79 -0.25 1.70
C LEU A 90 -9.87 0.93 2.65
N ASP A 91 -9.65 2.14 2.12
CA ASP A 91 -9.76 3.42 2.83
C ASP A 91 -10.91 4.23 2.20
N GLN A 92 -12.12 3.67 2.26
CA GLN A 92 -13.29 4.20 1.53
C GLN A 92 -13.64 5.65 1.87
N ASN A 93 -13.39 6.07 3.11
CA ASN A 93 -13.68 7.43 3.56
C ASN A 93 -12.46 8.34 3.44
N SER A 94 -11.35 7.86 2.87
CA SER A 94 -10.10 8.60 2.74
C SER A 94 -9.52 9.08 4.09
N ASP A 95 -9.80 8.35 5.16
CA ASP A 95 -9.33 8.72 6.50
C ASP A 95 -7.80 8.65 6.58
N LEU A 96 -7.20 7.59 6.04
CA LEU A 96 -5.75 7.43 6.02
C LEU A 96 -5.11 8.46 5.08
N LYS A 97 -5.71 8.67 3.90
CA LYS A 97 -5.24 9.68 2.96
C LYS A 97 -5.18 11.06 3.62
N ARG A 98 -6.25 11.45 4.33
CA ARG A 98 -6.29 12.75 5.04
C ARG A 98 -5.27 12.79 6.17
N ALA A 99 -5.12 11.70 6.91
CA ALA A 99 -4.16 11.63 8.02
C ALA A 99 -2.73 11.81 7.54
N PHE A 100 -2.40 11.31 6.34
CA PHE A 100 -1.09 11.55 5.72
C PHE A 100 -0.97 12.95 5.13
N GLY A 101 -2.07 13.67 4.96
CA GLY A 101 -2.06 15.03 4.41
C GLY A 101 -1.73 15.09 2.92
N ILE A 102 -2.02 14.03 2.17
CA ILE A 102 -1.72 13.97 0.74
C ILE A 102 -2.96 14.25 -0.09
N SER A 103 -2.76 14.76 -1.31
CA SER A 103 -3.86 15.06 -2.25
C SER A 103 -3.86 14.15 -3.47
N THR A 104 -2.77 13.45 -3.75
CA THR A 104 -2.64 12.63 -4.96
C THR A 104 -2.12 11.24 -4.63
N VAL A 105 -2.43 10.28 -5.51
CA VAL A 105 -1.93 8.92 -5.47
C VAL A 105 -1.12 8.64 -6.73
N PRO A 106 -0.18 7.69 -6.75
CA PRO A 106 0.18 6.82 -5.64
C PRO A 106 1.00 7.52 -4.57
N TYR A 107 0.89 7.06 -3.35
CA TYR A 107 1.68 7.55 -2.22
C TYR A 107 2.15 6.34 -1.42
N THR A 108 3.46 6.23 -1.20
CA THR A 108 4.07 5.04 -0.59
C THR A 108 4.85 5.42 0.66
N VAL A 109 4.65 4.68 1.74
CA VAL A 109 5.44 4.82 2.95
C VAL A 109 6.03 3.48 3.34
N ILE A 110 7.23 3.52 3.94
CA ILE A 110 7.83 2.37 4.62
C ILE A 110 7.72 2.62 6.12
N VAL A 111 7.21 1.62 6.83
CA VAL A 111 7.05 1.68 8.28
C VAL A 111 7.91 0.60 8.89
N LYS A 112 8.78 0.99 9.81
CA LYS A 112 9.64 0.06 10.56
C LYS A 112 9.48 0.31 12.05
N ASN A 113 9.21 -0.77 12.80
CA ASN A 113 9.01 -0.68 14.24
C ASN A 113 7.96 0.39 14.60
N GLN A 114 6.85 0.42 13.84
CA GLN A 114 5.71 1.30 14.05
C GLN A 114 5.97 2.77 13.73
N LYS A 115 7.07 3.08 13.04
CA LYS A 115 7.42 4.45 12.65
C LYS A 115 7.55 4.56 11.14
N VAL A 116 7.03 5.65 10.59
CA VAL A 116 7.23 5.98 9.17
C VAL A 116 8.68 6.44 9.00
N VAL A 117 9.45 5.67 8.23
CA VAL A 117 10.88 5.93 8.02
C VAL A 117 11.19 6.38 6.59
N TYR A 118 10.21 6.30 5.68
CA TYR A 118 10.38 6.69 4.28
C TYR A 118 9.01 7.00 3.69
N LYS A 119 8.96 8.00 2.79
CA LYS A 119 7.73 8.35 2.07
C LYS A 119 8.06 8.85 0.67
N HIS A 120 7.19 8.58 -0.28
CA HIS A 120 7.36 8.99 -1.67
C HIS A 120 5.99 9.21 -2.31
N THR A 121 5.88 10.26 -3.12
CA THR A 121 4.67 10.59 -3.87
C THR A 121 4.91 10.34 -5.36
N GLY A 122 3.96 9.67 -6.02
CA GLY A 122 4.02 9.43 -7.45
C GLY A 122 4.75 8.14 -7.80
N TYR A 123 4.75 7.82 -9.10
CA TYR A 123 5.45 6.66 -9.64
C TYR A 123 5.88 6.94 -11.08
N THR A 124 7.15 6.64 -11.36
CA THR A 124 7.66 6.54 -12.72
C THR A 124 8.27 5.15 -12.90
N PRO A 125 8.22 4.57 -14.11
CA PRO A 125 8.81 3.24 -14.35
C PRO A 125 10.26 3.17 -13.87
N GLY A 126 10.58 2.10 -13.13
CA GLY A 126 11.90 1.92 -12.52
C GLY A 126 11.97 2.36 -11.07
N TYR A 127 11.01 3.14 -10.58
CA TYR A 127 11.02 3.58 -9.18
C TYR A 127 10.94 2.40 -8.20
N GLU A 128 10.34 1.28 -8.60
CA GLU A 128 10.26 0.10 -7.74
C GLU A 128 11.64 -0.38 -7.28
N GLU A 129 12.68 -0.17 -8.08
CA GLU A 129 14.05 -0.51 -7.70
C GLU A 129 14.59 0.44 -6.63
N GLU A 130 14.28 1.72 -6.74
CA GLU A 130 14.64 2.70 -5.72
C GLU A 130 13.93 2.42 -4.39
N LEU A 131 12.67 2.02 -4.46
CA LEU A 131 11.91 1.64 -3.29
C LEU A 131 12.56 0.44 -2.60
N TYR A 132 12.96 -0.57 -3.36
CA TYR A 132 13.65 -1.73 -2.82
C TYR A 132 14.97 -1.35 -2.16
N LEU A 133 15.77 -0.49 -2.80
CA LEU A 133 17.03 -0.02 -2.23
C LEU A 133 16.79 0.74 -0.92
N SER A 134 15.75 1.55 -0.86
CA SER A 134 15.36 2.24 0.37
C SER A 134 14.98 1.25 1.46
N LEU A 135 14.28 0.18 1.08
CA LEU A 135 13.82 -0.85 2.00
C LEU A 135 15.00 -1.59 2.65
N ILE A 136 16.02 -1.96 1.88
CA ILE A 136 17.16 -2.72 2.39
C ILE A 136 18.16 -1.87 3.17
N HIS A 137 18.13 -0.55 3.02
CA HIS A 137 19.03 0.37 3.72
C HIS A 137 18.44 0.99 4.99
N ILE A 138 17.23 0.60 5.34
CA ILE A 138 16.55 1.11 6.54
C ILE A 138 16.97 0.35 7.80
#